data_2800bf62fd0e7725a47108a536b624cf
#
_entry.id   2800bf62fd0e7725a47108a536b624cf
#
_cell.length_a   1.000
_cell.length_b   1.000
_cell.length_c   1.000
_cell.angle_alpha   90.00
_cell.angle_beta   90.00
_cell.angle_gamma   90.00
#
_symmetry.space_group_name_H-M   'P 1'
#
loop_
_entity.id
_entity.type
_entity.pdbx_description
1 polymer ?
#
loop_
_entity_poly.entity_id
_entity_poly.type
_entity_poly.pdbx_seq_one_letter_code
_entity_poly.pdbx_strand_id
1 'polypeptide(L)'
;MLRLLRADGRMSNADLAAAIGLSPSACLRRLRLLESSGAIRGYTAILADPGPQSRTVVIVQITLERQTEDAFNRFEAAVRQCPEVCECYLMTGVSDYLIRVEARDAADYERIHKEQLSRMPGVARIQSAFAIRTVVRGTAPAWVED
;
A
#
# COMPACT_ATOMS: atom_id res chain seq x y z
N MET A 1 6.39 20.20 9.62
CA MET A 1 4.92 19.99 9.47
C MET A 1 4.57 18.56 9.06
N LEU A 2 5.00 18.06 7.89
CA LEU A 2 4.67 16.72 7.38
C LEU A 2 5.08 15.61 8.36
N ARG A 3 6.27 15.70 8.96
CA ARG A 3 6.75 14.72 9.95
C ARG A 3 5.83 14.63 11.17
N LEU A 4 5.34 15.75 11.69
CA LEU A 4 4.40 15.79 12.83
C LEU A 4 3.06 15.18 12.45
N LEU A 5 2.49 15.58 11.29
CA LEU A 5 1.22 15.04 10.81
C LEU A 5 1.28 13.54 10.47
N ARG A 6 2.44 13.02 10.08
CA ARG A 6 2.66 11.59 9.91
C ARG A 6 2.65 10.84 11.24
N ALA A 7 3.17 11.45 12.31
CA ALA A 7 3.17 10.86 13.64
C ALA A 7 1.78 10.93 14.27
N ASP A 8 1.09 12.07 14.13
CA ASP A 8 -0.26 12.31 14.60
C ASP A 8 -1.08 13.12 13.60
N GLY A 9 -1.82 12.42 12.73
CA GLY A 9 -2.71 13.05 11.75
C GLY A 9 -3.93 13.77 12.35
N ARG A 10 -4.16 13.66 13.67
CA ARG A 10 -5.24 14.34 14.38
C ARG A 10 -4.77 15.56 15.17
N MET A 11 -3.49 15.93 15.08
CA MET A 11 -2.95 17.11 15.74
C MET A 11 -3.78 18.35 15.38
N SER A 12 -4.17 19.14 16.37
CA SER A 12 -4.92 20.36 16.11
C SER A 12 -4.05 21.39 15.39
N ASN A 13 -4.70 22.31 14.64
CA ASN A 13 -3.94 23.37 13.96
C ASN A 13 -3.18 24.28 14.97
N ALA A 14 -3.71 24.45 16.19
CA ALA A 14 -3.05 25.23 17.24
C ALA A 14 -1.77 24.53 17.73
N ASP A 15 -1.84 23.22 18.01
CA ASP A 15 -0.70 22.42 18.46
C ASP A 15 0.37 22.32 17.37
N LEU A 16 -0.07 22.09 16.13
CA LEU A 16 0.81 22.05 14.97
C LEU A 16 1.54 23.39 14.75
N ALA A 17 0.82 24.50 14.86
CA ALA A 17 1.38 25.86 14.74
C ALA A 17 2.42 26.12 15.82
N ALA A 18 2.11 25.78 17.07
CA ALA A 18 3.04 25.89 18.19
C ALA A 18 4.30 25.03 17.99
N ALA A 19 4.13 23.79 17.55
CA ALA A 19 5.24 22.86 17.32
C ALA A 19 6.21 23.27 16.21
N ILE A 20 5.74 24.10 15.24
CA ILE A 20 6.57 24.55 14.09
C ILE A 20 6.89 26.06 14.15
N GLY A 21 6.52 26.74 15.23
CA GLY A 21 6.83 28.16 15.44
C GLY A 21 6.08 29.12 14.50
N LEU A 22 4.86 28.76 14.07
CA LEU A 22 4.02 29.60 13.22
C LEU A 22 2.79 30.12 13.96
N SER A 23 2.18 31.20 13.45
CA SER A 23 0.84 31.59 13.86
C SER A 23 -0.19 30.57 13.36
N PRO A 24 -1.32 30.37 14.08
CA PRO A 24 -2.37 29.44 13.64
C PRO A 24 -2.89 29.70 12.22
N SER A 25 -3.00 30.96 11.82
CA SER A 25 -3.42 31.34 10.47
C SER A 25 -2.38 30.99 9.39
N ALA A 26 -1.09 31.22 9.67
CA ALA A 26 -0.01 30.84 8.77
C ALA A 26 0.12 29.31 8.65
N CYS A 27 -0.03 28.61 9.77
CA CYS A 27 -0.05 27.16 9.81
C CYS A 27 -1.19 26.58 8.94
N LEU A 28 -2.41 27.07 9.12
CA LEU A 28 -3.58 26.64 8.36
C LEU A 28 -3.40 26.89 6.85
N ARG A 29 -2.88 28.06 6.47
CA ARG A 29 -2.59 28.37 5.07
C ARG A 29 -1.58 27.39 4.47
N ARG A 30 -0.52 27.06 5.21
CA ARG A 30 0.51 26.10 4.77
C ARG A 30 -0.05 24.69 4.66
N LEU A 31 -0.91 24.28 5.61
CA LEU A 31 -1.58 22.98 5.58
C LEU A 31 -2.44 22.84 4.31
N ARG A 32 -3.28 23.83 4.02
CA ARG A 32 -4.10 23.84 2.80
C ARG A 32 -3.29 23.80 1.50
N LEU A 33 -2.12 24.43 1.47
CA LEU A 33 -1.21 24.32 0.33
C LEU A 33 -0.68 22.90 0.16
N LEU A 34 -0.32 22.20 1.25
CA LEU A 34 0.14 20.82 1.19
C LEU A 34 -0.97 19.85 0.75
N GLU A 35 -2.21 20.11 1.15
CA GLU A 35 -3.37 19.35 0.71
C GLU A 35 -3.69 19.60 -0.77
N SER A 36 -3.74 20.87 -1.18
CA SER A 36 -4.06 21.23 -2.58
C SER A 36 -2.95 20.85 -3.57
N SER A 37 -1.69 20.81 -3.15
CA SER A 37 -0.58 20.32 -3.97
C SER A 37 -0.50 18.80 -4.07
N GLY A 38 -1.31 18.06 -3.29
CA GLY A 38 -1.27 16.60 -3.23
C GLY A 38 -0.11 16.03 -2.39
N ALA A 39 0.69 16.89 -1.73
CA ALA A 39 1.71 16.43 -0.77
C ALA A 39 1.06 15.69 0.41
N ILE A 40 -0.13 16.12 0.82
CA ILE A 40 -1.03 15.38 1.71
C ILE A 40 -2.21 14.92 0.86
N ARG A 41 -2.31 13.60 0.66
CA ARG A 41 -3.40 12.99 -0.12
C ARG A 41 -4.64 12.67 0.69
N GLY A 42 -4.54 12.74 2.01
CA GLY A 42 -5.64 12.45 2.93
C GLY A 42 -5.17 12.03 4.31
N TYR A 43 -6.12 11.80 5.18
CA TYR A 43 -5.93 11.32 6.53
C TYR A 43 -6.72 10.02 6.71
N THR A 44 -6.17 9.06 7.43
CA THR A 44 -6.83 7.78 7.67
C THR A 44 -6.68 7.35 9.12
N ALA A 45 -7.65 6.58 9.61
CA ALA A 45 -7.55 5.94 10.91
C ALA A 45 -6.83 4.60 10.78
N ILE A 46 -5.86 4.35 11.64
CA ILE A 46 -5.28 3.02 11.82
C ILE A 46 -6.14 2.32 12.87
N LEU A 47 -6.91 1.33 12.42
CA LEU A 47 -7.77 0.57 13.33
C LEU A 47 -6.98 -0.55 13.98
N ALA A 48 -7.35 -0.87 15.23
CA ALA A 48 -6.84 -2.08 15.86
C ALA A 48 -7.28 -3.30 15.04
N ASP A 49 -6.37 -4.24 14.87
CA ASP A 49 -6.70 -5.50 14.18
C ASP A 49 -7.84 -6.19 14.96
N PRO A 50 -8.92 -6.65 14.32
CA PRO A 50 -10.09 -7.20 15.02
C PRO A 50 -9.84 -8.54 15.74
N GLY A 51 -8.62 -8.83 16.15
CA GLY A 51 -8.27 -10.03 16.92
C GLY A 51 -7.83 -11.23 16.06
N PRO A 52 -7.98 -12.48 16.53
CA PRO A 52 -7.40 -13.66 15.90
C PRO A 52 -7.93 -14.02 14.50
N GLN A 53 -8.80 -13.23 13.92
CA GLN A 53 -9.09 -13.22 12.49
C GLN A 53 -8.05 -12.38 11.72
N SER A 54 -6.77 -12.56 12.06
CA SER A 54 -5.69 -11.93 11.32
C SER A 54 -5.77 -12.38 9.87
N ARG A 55 -5.93 -11.42 8.96
CA ARG A 55 -5.90 -11.70 7.53
C ARG A 55 -4.62 -12.45 7.18
N THR A 56 -4.77 -13.48 6.40
CA THR A 56 -3.64 -14.24 5.87
C THR A 56 -2.93 -13.39 4.83
N VAL A 57 -1.67 -13.07 5.10
CA VAL A 57 -0.81 -12.36 4.14
C VAL A 57 -0.14 -13.37 3.23
N VAL A 58 -0.28 -13.19 1.93
CA VAL A 58 0.37 -14.01 0.92
C VAL A 58 1.25 -13.14 0.05
N ILE A 59 2.51 -13.51 -0.06
CA ILE A 59 3.46 -12.92 -0.99
C ILE A 59 3.44 -13.75 -2.26
N VAL A 60 3.13 -13.11 -3.37
CA VAL A 60 2.96 -13.78 -4.65
C VAL A 60 3.96 -13.21 -5.66
N GLN A 61 4.72 -14.10 -6.27
CA GLN A 61 5.60 -13.77 -7.38
C GLN A 61 4.91 -14.15 -8.68
N ILE A 62 4.89 -13.21 -9.62
CA ILE A 62 4.26 -13.36 -10.94
C ILE A 62 5.34 -13.26 -12.01
N THR A 63 5.32 -14.20 -12.94
CA THR A 63 6.11 -14.12 -14.17
C THR A 63 5.15 -14.01 -15.35
N LEU A 64 5.38 -13.04 -16.22
CA LEU A 64 4.59 -12.85 -17.43
C LEU A 64 5.18 -13.66 -18.60
N GLU A 65 4.33 -13.97 -19.57
CA GLU A 65 4.75 -14.63 -20.83
C GLU A 65 5.71 -13.77 -21.66
N ARG A 66 5.54 -12.45 -21.58
CA ARG A 66 6.35 -11.47 -22.31
C ARG A 66 6.66 -10.26 -21.43
N GLN A 67 7.91 -9.80 -21.49
CA GLN A 67 8.41 -8.61 -20.81
C GLN A 67 8.41 -7.40 -21.75
N THR A 68 7.23 -7.05 -22.27
CA THR A 68 7.02 -5.87 -23.10
C THR A 68 6.24 -4.81 -22.34
N GLU A 69 6.44 -3.54 -22.66
CA GLU A 69 5.72 -2.42 -22.03
C GLU A 69 4.19 -2.60 -22.10
N ASP A 70 3.69 -3.07 -23.25
CA ASP A 70 2.27 -3.36 -23.42
C ASP A 70 1.78 -4.49 -22.49
N ALA A 71 2.58 -5.55 -22.30
CA ALA A 71 2.25 -6.63 -21.38
C ALA A 71 2.22 -6.14 -19.94
N PHE A 72 3.19 -5.33 -19.52
CA PHE A 72 3.23 -4.71 -18.21
C PHE A 72 2.01 -3.81 -17.97
N ASN A 73 1.71 -2.92 -18.90
CA ASN A 73 0.57 -2.00 -18.79
C ASN A 73 -0.76 -2.74 -18.63
N ARG A 74 -0.98 -3.82 -19.40
CA ARG A 74 -2.21 -4.64 -19.30
C ARG A 74 -2.31 -5.37 -17.97
N PHE A 75 -1.22 -5.97 -17.50
CA PHE A 75 -1.16 -6.65 -16.21
C PHE A 75 -1.41 -5.66 -15.07
N GLU A 76 -0.71 -4.53 -15.05
CA GLU A 76 -0.84 -3.50 -14.01
C GLU A 76 -2.25 -2.90 -13.95
N ALA A 77 -2.90 -2.69 -15.11
CA ALA A 77 -4.29 -2.24 -15.14
C ALA A 77 -5.24 -3.25 -14.48
N ALA A 78 -5.01 -4.56 -14.69
CA ALA A 78 -5.79 -5.62 -14.07
C ALA A 78 -5.52 -5.71 -12.56
N VAL A 79 -4.27 -5.61 -12.12
CA VAL A 79 -3.90 -5.63 -10.70
C VAL A 79 -4.56 -4.50 -9.93
N ARG A 80 -4.64 -3.30 -10.49
CA ARG A 80 -5.30 -2.14 -9.85
C ARG A 80 -6.80 -2.34 -9.61
N GLN A 81 -7.43 -3.29 -10.29
CA GLN A 81 -8.85 -3.63 -10.11
C GLN A 81 -9.08 -4.75 -9.08
N CYS A 82 -8.00 -5.35 -8.55
CA CYS A 82 -8.08 -6.43 -7.57
C CYS A 82 -7.98 -5.86 -6.15
N PRO A 83 -9.08 -5.77 -5.40
CA PRO A 83 -9.10 -5.10 -4.09
C PRO A 83 -8.30 -5.86 -3.02
N GLU A 84 -8.06 -7.16 -3.20
CA GLU A 84 -7.28 -7.98 -2.29
C GLU A 84 -5.77 -7.79 -2.45
N VAL A 85 -5.33 -7.16 -3.55
CA VAL A 85 -3.92 -6.78 -3.74
C VAL A 85 -3.66 -5.47 -3.01
N CYS A 86 -2.83 -5.55 -1.99
CA CYS A 86 -2.47 -4.39 -1.16
C CYS A 86 -1.23 -3.66 -1.71
N GLU A 87 -0.30 -4.39 -2.30
CA GLU A 87 0.95 -3.86 -2.85
C GLU A 87 1.35 -4.64 -4.10
N CYS A 88 1.92 -3.94 -5.07
CA CYS A 88 2.43 -4.52 -6.32
C CYS A 88 3.71 -3.80 -6.72
N TYR A 89 4.78 -4.56 -6.97
CA TYR A 89 6.09 -4.06 -7.36
C TYR A 89 6.55 -4.75 -8.63
N LEU A 90 7.00 -3.99 -9.63
CA LEU A 90 7.78 -4.50 -10.73
C LEU A 90 9.21 -4.79 -10.22
N MET A 91 9.70 -5.98 -10.45
CA MET A 91 10.92 -6.49 -9.86
C MET A 91 12.02 -6.66 -10.92
N THR A 92 13.27 -6.56 -10.48
CA THR A 92 14.40 -7.13 -11.19
C THR A 92 14.62 -8.57 -10.72
N GLY A 93 15.07 -9.47 -11.60
CA GLY A 93 15.39 -10.85 -11.23
C GLY A 93 14.52 -11.90 -11.90
N VAL A 94 14.19 -12.97 -11.17
CA VAL A 94 13.56 -14.18 -11.73
C VAL A 94 12.06 -14.01 -12.02
N SER A 95 11.37 -13.21 -11.22
CA SER A 95 9.96 -12.90 -11.40
C SER A 95 9.79 -11.45 -11.84
N ASP A 96 8.76 -11.16 -12.62
CA ASP A 96 8.49 -9.81 -13.11
C ASP A 96 7.79 -8.95 -12.04
N TYR A 97 6.90 -9.54 -11.25
CA TYR A 97 6.19 -8.83 -10.19
C TYR A 97 6.23 -9.57 -8.85
N LEU A 98 6.25 -8.78 -7.79
CA LEU A 98 5.94 -9.23 -6.44
C LEU A 98 4.69 -8.48 -5.97
N ILE A 99 3.67 -9.22 -5.55
CA ILE A 99 2.44 -8.65 -5.01
C ILE A 99 2.19 -9.17 -3.59
N ARG A 100 1.62 -8.31 -2.76
CA ARG A 100 1.15 -8.67 -1.43
C ARG A 100 -0.37 -8.71 -1.45
N VAL A 101 -0.91 -9.87 -1.14
CA VAL A 101 -2.35 -10.15 -1.08
C VAL A 101 -2.75 -10.36 0.36
N GLU A 102 -3.89 -9.81 0.77
CA GLU A 102 -4.53 -10.12 2.04
C GLU A 102 -5.81 -10.92 1.79
N ALA A 103 -5.86 -12.13 2.32
CA ALA A 103 -7.02 -13.01 2.28
C ALA A 103 -7.54 -13.24 3.71
N ARG A 104 -8.80 -13.63 3.84
CA ARG A 104 -9.39 -13.99 5.15
C ARG A 104 -8.77 -15.28 5.72
N ASP A 105 -8.54 -16.24 4.84
CA ASP A 105 -7.97 -17.55 5.14
C ASP A 105 -7.40 -18.20 3.87
N ALA A 106 -6.92 -19.43 3.97
CA ALA A 106 -6.35 -20.17 2.84
C ALA A 106 -7.39 -20.46 1.75
N ALA A 107 -8.63 -20.73 2.10
CA ALA A 107 -9.71 -20.99 1.13
C ALA A 107 -10.08 -19.72 0.35
N ASP A 108 -10.10 -18.58 1.03
CA ASP A 108 -10.30 -17.30 0.37
C ASP A 108 -9.14 -16.96 -0.57
N TYR A 109 -7.90 -17.29 -0.19
CA TYR A 109 -6.76 -17.14 -1.11
C TYR A 109 -6.88 -18.05 -2.33
N GLU A 110 -7.33 -19.30 -2.16
CA GLU A 110 -7.57 -20.20 -3.29
C GLU A 110 -8.58 -19.61 -4.29
N ARG A 111 -9.65 -19.00 -3.79
CA ARG A 111 -10.63 -18.27 -4.61
C ARG A 111 -9.95 -17.10 -5.35
N ILE A 112 -9.20 -16.24 -4.64
CA ILE A 112 -8.48 -15.10 -5.23
C ILE A 112 -7.51 -15.58 -6.32
N HIS A 113 -6.73 -16.62 -6.03
CA HIS A 113 -5.80 -17.21 -6.98
C HIS A 113 -6.51 -17.67 -8.26
N LYS A 114 -7.58 -18.46 -8.11
CA LYS A 114 -8.31 -19.07 -9.22
C LYS A 114 -9.12 -18.07 -10.04
N GLU A 115 -9.81 -17.15 -9.37
CA GLU A 115 -10.77 -16.26 -10.02
C GLU A 115 -10.16 -14.95 -10.50
N GLN A 116 -9.04 -14.52 -9.89
CA GLN A 116 -8.42 -13.24 -10.18
C GLN A 116 -6.98 -13.41 -10.69
N LEU A 117 -6.04 -13.90 -9.88
CA LEU A 117 -4.62 -13.88 -10.23
C LEU A 117 -4.30 -14.70 -11.47
N SER A 118 -4.84 -15.91 -11.59
CA SER A 118 -4.60 -16.80 -12.74
C SER A 118 -5.28 -16.34 -14.03
N ARG A 119 -6.21 -15.39 -13.94
CA ARG A 119 -6.91 -14.81 -15.10
C ARG A 119 -6.36 -13.46 -15.53
N MET A 120 -5.36 -12.94 -14.83
CA MET A 120 -4.73 -11.68 -15.23
C MET A 120 -4.01 -11.83 -16.56
N PRO A 121 -4.05 -10.79 -17.42
CA PRO A 121 -3.48 -10.86 -18.76
C PRO A 121 -1.97 -11.13 -18.72
N GLY A 122 -1.53 -12.10 -19.53
CA GLY A 122 -0.12 -12.41 -19.74
C GLY A 122 0.57 -13.16 -18.60
N VAL A 123 -0.15 -13.64 -17.60
CA VAL A 123 0.42 -14.42 -16.50
C VAL A 123 0.84 -15.80 -16.99
N ALA A 124 2.15 -16.10 -16.90
CA ALA A 124 2.71 -17.41 -17.24
C ALA A 124 2.90 -18.28 -16.00
N ARG A 125 3.30 -17.69 -14.87
CA ARG A 125 3.58 -18.45 -13.64
C ARG A 125 3.24 -17.62 -12.39
N ILE A 126 2.68 -18.31 -11.41
CA ILE A 126 2.38 -17.77 -10.08
C ILE A 126 3.07 -18.64 -9.04
N GLN A 127 3.82 -18.01 -8.13
CA GLN A 127 4.40 -18.65 -6.96
C GLN A 127 3.90 -17.92 -5.72
N SER A 128 3.27 -18.64 -4.80
CA SER A 128 2.64 -18.08 -3.60
C SER A 128 3.34 -18.58 -2.36
N ALA A 129 3.63 -17.66 -1.42
CA ALA A 129 4.18 -17.96 -0.13
C ALA A 129 3.32 -17.33 0.97
N PHE A 130 2.81 -18.15 1.88
CA PHE A 130 2.03 -17.68 3.03
C PHE A 130 2.97 -17.13 4.11
N ALA A 131 2.71 -15.91 4.57
CA ALA A 131 3.42 -15.37 5.72
C ALA A 131 2.95 -16.09 6.99
N ILE A 132 3.88 -16.70 7.71
CA ILE A 132 3.59 -17.39 8.99
C ILE A 132 3.14 -16.35 10.03
N ARG A 133 3.80 -15.20 10.08
CA ARG A 133 3.46 -14.06 10.95
C ARG A 133 4.02 -12.77 10.39
N THR A 134 3.36 -11.65 10.68
CA THR A 134 3.89 -10.32 10.45
C THR A 134 4.80 -9.92 11.61
N VAL A 135 6.08 -9.69 11.38
CA VAL A 135 7.05 -9.29 12.40
C VAL A 135 7.06 -7.79 12.59
N VAL A 136 7.00 -7.05 11.50
CA VAL A 136 6.92 -5.59 11.49
C VAL A 136 5.86 -5.15 10.48
N ARG A 137 4.94 -4.30 10.92
CA ARG A 137 4.01 -3.59 10.03
C ARG A 137 4.39 -2.12 10.07
N GLY A 138 5.15 -1.68 9.08
CA GLY A 138 5.58 -0.27 8.97
C GLY A 138 4.41 0.64 8.62
N THR A 139 4.28 1.75 9.33
CA THR A 139 3.29 2.80 9.03
C THR A 139 3.80 3.80 8.01
N ALA A 140 5.10 4.03 7.93
CA ALA A 140 5.78 4.80 6.87
C ALA A 140 7.31 4.73 7.05
N PRO A 141 8.09 4.89 5.97
CA PRO A 141 9.56 4.95 6.08
C PRO A 141 10.01 6.18 6.87
N ALA A 142 11.10 6.04 7.65
CA ALA A 142 11.66 7.10 8.47
C ALA A 142 12.39 8.22 7.67
N TRP A 143 12.61 8.01 6.38
CA TRP A 143 13.45 8.83 5.50
C TRP A 143 12.69 9.91 4.68
N VAL A 144 11.53 10.34 5.10
CA VAL A 144 10.91 11.52 4.49
C VAL A 144 11.60 12.75 5.06
N GLU A 145 12.49 13.33 4.25
CA GLU A 145 13.08 14.65 4.51
C GLU A 145 12.01 15.74 4.45
N ASP A 146 12.17 16.78 5.27
CA ASP A 146 11.27 17.95 5.34
C ASP A 146 11.39 18.84 4.09
#